data_482c230024a88739797457363b69a989
#
_entry.id   482c230024a88739797457363b69a989
#
_cell.length_a   1.000
_cell.length_b   1.000
_cell.length_c   1.000
_cell.angle_alpha   90.00
_cell.angle_beta   90.00
_cell.angle_gamma   90.00
#
_symmetry.space_group_name_H-M   'P 1'
#
loop_
_entity.id
_entity.type
_entity.pdbx_description
1 polymer ?
#
loop_
_entity_poly.entity_id
_entity_poly.type
_entity_poly.pdbx_seq_one_letter_code
_entity_poly.pdbx_strand_id
1 'polypeptide(L)'
;MNFEAVLFDCDGVLVDSEPITNGVLRQVLNESGWAITREECEALFLGHAVRDRRERIEAETGRPLTDEWMQAFYERRNARLRAELKAIEGVHEAVAHLHGAVGGRIACASGADRPKVVMQLEQVGLARWFGDAIFSGHDLPRSKPHPDVY
;
A
#
# COMPACT_ATOMS: atom_id res chain seq x y z
N MET A 1 -8.62 -5.17 27.93
CA MET A 1 -7.88 -5.63 26.72
C MET A 1 -6.46 -5.94 27.18
N ASN A 2 -5.91 -7.10 26.82
CA ASN A 2 -4.59 -7.54 27.31
C ASN A 2 -3.42 -7.17 26.35
N PHE A 3 -3.65 -6.20 25.46
CA PHE A 3 -2.62 -5.73 24.54
C PHE A 3 -2.03 -4.41 25.03
N GLU A 4 -0.72 -4.27 24.91
CA GLU A 4 0.02 -3.07 25.32
C GLU A 4 0.15 -2.04 24.18
N ALA A 5 0.11 -2.49 22.93
CA ALA A 5 0.19 -1.66 21.74
C ALA A 5 -0.62 -2.28 20.59
N VAL A 6 -0.92 -1.49 19.56
CA VAL A 6 -1.56 -1.97 18.33
C VAL A 6 -0.76 -1.49 17.12
N LEU A 7 -0.41 -2.43 16.25
CA LEU A 7 0.25 -2.16 14.98
C LEU A 7 -0.76 -2.37 13.85
N PHE A 8 -0.98 -1.33 13.05
CA PHE A 8 -1.89 -1.37 11.91
C PHE A 8 -1.11 -1.57 10.62
N ASP A 9 -1.62 -2.40 9.71
CA ASP A 9 -1.26 -2.29 8.31
C ASP A 9 -1.98 -1.07 7.68
N CYS A 10 -1.53 -0.60 6.54
CA CYS A 10 -2.11 0.56 5.86
C CYS A 10 -3.08 0.13 4.76
N ASP A 11 -2.55 -0.48 3.69
CA ASP A 11 -3.30 -0.82 2.49
C ASP A 11 -4.31 -1.93 2.76
N GLY A 12 -5.59 -1.71 2.45
CA GLY A 12 -6.67 -2.68 2.70
C GLY A 12 -7.12 -2.78 4.17
N VAL A 13 -6.48 -2.06 5.10
CA VAL A 13 -6.81 -2.04 6.54
C VAL A 13 -7.25 -0.65 7.00
N LEU A 14 -6.43 0.35 6.79
CA LEU A 14 -6.75 1.75 7.12
C LEU A 14 -7.37 2.48 5.94
N VAL A 15 -6.94 2.17 4.72
CA VAL A 15 -7.37 2.80 3.48
C VAL A 15 -7.74 1.77 2.42
N ASP A 16 -8.76 2.07 1.62
CA ASP A 16 -9.23 1.23 0.51
C ASP A 16 -8.43 1.53 -0.77
N SER A 17 -7.15 1.22 -0.74
CA SER A 17 -6.19 1.55 -1.80
C SER A 17 -6.00 0.45 -2.85
N GLU A 18 -6.30 -0.80 -2.51
CA GLU A 18 -5.98 -1.94 -3.36
C GLU A 18 -6.74 -1.94 -4.69
N PRO A 19 -8.05 -1.66 -4.77
CA PRO A 19 -8.77 -1.59 -6.04
C PRO A 19 -8.21 -0.50 -6.97
N ILE A 20 -7.81 0.65 -6.40
CA ILE A 20 -7.24 1.78 -7.14
C ILE A 20 -5.87 1.39 -7.69
N THR A 21 -4.99 0.89 -6.83
CA THR A 21 -3.63 0.49 -7.19
C THR A 21 -3.64 -0.61 -8.26
N ASN A 22 -4.47 -1.64 -8.06
CA ASN A 22 -4.59 -2.75 -9.00
C ASN A 22 -5.19 -2.30 -10.34
N GLY A 23 -6.17 -1.41 -10.32
CA GLY A 23 -6.76 -0.82 -11.53
C GLY A 23 -5.75 -0.04 -12.37
N VAL A 24 -4.89 0.78 -11.73
CA VAL A 24 -3.81 1.52 -12.42
C VAL A 24 -2.76 0.55 -12.95
N LEU A 25 -2.35 -0.44 -12.16
CA LEU A 25 -1.37 -1.44 -12.59
C LEU A 25 -1.86 -2.18 -13.83
N ARG A 26 -3.11 -2.67 -13.80
CA ARG A 26 -3.72 -3.34 -14.95
C ARG A 26 -3.71 -2.48 -16.20
N GLN A 27 -4.04 -1.19 -16.06
CA GLN A 27 -4.04 -0.26 -17.18
C GLN A 27 -2.63 -0.10 -17.77
N VAL A 28 -1.63 0.09 -16.93
CA VAL A 28 -0.21 0.24 -17.38
C VAL A 28 0.31 -1.03 -18.02
N LEU A 29 -0.04 -2.20 -17.49
CA LEU A 29 0.33 -3.50 -18.08
C LEU A 29 -0.32 -3.70 -19.46
N ASN A 30 -1.62 -3.36 -19.60
CA ASN A 30 -2.30 -3.42 -20.89
C ASN A 30 -1.66 -2.48 -21.93
N GLU A 31 -1.32 -1.27 -21.55
CA GLU A 31 -0.59 -0.30 -22.40
C GLU A 31 0.81 -0.81 -22.78
N SER A 32 1.42 -1.62 -21.92
CA SER A 32 2.71 -2.26 -22.15
C SER A 32 2.65 -3.52 -23.02
N GLY A 33 1.44 -3.96 -23.42
CA GLY A 33 1.22 -5.10 -24.32
C GLY A 33 0.75 -6.38 -23.63
N TRP A 34 0.56 -6.39 -22.33
CA TRP A 34 0.01 -7.53 -21.59
C TRP A 34 -1.50 -7.35 -21.36
N ALA A 35 -2.32 -8.02 -22.14
CA ALA A 35 -3.79 -8.01 -22.03
C ALA A 35 -4.27 -8.80 -20.79
N ILE A 36 -3.93 -8.32 -19.59
CA ILE A 36 -4.30 -8.94 -18.33
C ILE A 36 -5.71 -8.52 -17.90
N THR A 37 -6.52 -9.48 -17.47
CA THR A 37 -7.85 -9.21 -16.91
C THR A 37 -7.74 -8.64 -15.49
N ARG A 38 -8.88 -8.16 -14.95
CA ARG A 38 -8.94 -7.69 -13.57
C ARG A 38 -8.63 -8.80 -12.58
N GLU A 39 -9.28 -9.94 -12.76
CA GLU A 39 -9.19 -11.12 -11.91
C GLU A 39 -7.75 -11.68 -11.88
N GLU A 40 -7.10 -11.74 -13.04
CA GLU A 40 -5.71 -12.17 -13.15
C GLU A 40 -4.76 -11.18 -12.48
N CYS A 41 -4.98 -9.88 -12.67
CA CYS A 41 -4.17 -8.85 -12.05
C CYS A 41 -4.29 -8.87 -10.51
N GLU A 42 -5.49 -9.00 -9.99
CA GLU A 42 -5.74 -9.15 -8.56
C GLU A 42 -5.06 -10.43 -8.02
N ALA A 43 -5.24 -11.56 -8.68
CA ALA A 43 -4.64 -12.83 -8.24
C ALA A 43 -3.10 -12.81 -8.22
N LEU A 44 -2.46 -12.09 -9.15
CA LEU A 44 -1.01 -12.05 -9.27
C LEU A 44 -0.34 -11.00 -8.39
N PHE A 45 -1.01 -9.87 -8.15
CA PHE A 45 -0.37 -8.69 -7.55
C PHE A 45 -0.91 -8.29 -6.19
N LEU A 46 -2.10 -8.76 -5.77
CA LEU A 46 -2.64 -8.43 -4.46
C LEU A 46 -1.71 -8.92 -3.35
N GLY A 47 -1.29 -8.03 -2.46
CA GLY A 47 -0.36 -8.35 -1.37
C GLY A 47 1.10 -8.54 -1.79
N HIS A 48 1.44 -8.30 -3.07
CA HIS A 48 2.81 -8.41 -3.58
C HIS A 48 3.32 -7.08 -4.14
N ALA A 49 4.63 -6.84 -3.96
CA ALA A 49 5.27 -5.72 -4.64
C ALA A 49 5.39 -6.01 -6.15
N VAL A 50 5.13 -4.99 -6.97
CA VAL A 50 5.21 -5.13 -8.45
C VAL A 50 6.60 -5.61 -8.88
N ARG A 51 7.66 -5.15 -8.21
CA ARG A 51 9.06 -5.56 -8.49
C ARG A 51 9.31 -7.06 -8.28
N ASP A 52 8.57 -7.69 -7.37
CA ASP A 52 8.70 -9.13 -7.08
C ASP A 52 8.16 -10.00 -8.23
N ARG A 53 7.40 -9.39 -9.14
CA ARG A 53 6.83 -10.03 -10.33
C ARG A 53 7.53 -9.63 -11.63
N ARG A 54 8.75 -9.06 -11.52
CA ARG A 54 9.55 -8.57 -12.68
C ARG A 54 9.59 -9.57 -13.82
N GLU A 55 10.05 -10.79 -13.55
CA GLU A 55 10.20 -11.82 -14.58
C GLU A 55 8.90 -12.10 -15.33
N ARG A 56 7.79 -12.15 -14.61
CA ARG A 56 6.48 -12.35 -15.21
C ARG A 56 6.06 -11.16 -16.08
N ILE A 57 6.25 -9.94 -15.60
CA ILE A 57 5.93 -8.72 -16.37
C ILE A 57 6.76 -8.65 -17.65
N GLU A 58 8.06 -8.89 -17.55
CA GLU A 58 8.96 -8.86 -18.71
C GLU A 58 8.64 -9.95 -19.74
N ALA A 59 8.28 -11.15 -19.28
CA ALA A 59 7.87 -12.24 -20.16
C ALA A 59 6.58 -11.92 -20.93
N GLU A 60 5.60 -11.33 -20.28
CA GLU A 60 4.29 -11.04 -20.88
C GLU A 60 4.29 -9.76 -21.74
N THR A 61 5.06 -8.76 -21.35
CA THR A 61 5.14 -7.49 -22.11
C THR A 61 6.19 -7.51 -23.21
N GLY A 62 7.17 -8.44 -23.15
CA GLY A 62 8.33 -8.47 -24.03
C GLY A 62 9.27 -7.27 -23.82
N ARG A 63 9.18 -6.56 -22.70
CA ARG A 63 9.93 -5.35 -22.40
C ARG A 63 10.53 -5.43 -21.01
N PRO A 64 11.73 -4.84 -20.78
CA PRO A 64 12.32 -4.79 -19.45
C PRO A 64 11.51 -3.91 -18.51
N LEU A 65 11.41 -4.33 -17.26
CA LEU A 65 10.82 -3.53 -16.17
C LEU A 65 11.87 -2.54 -15.66
N THR A 66 11.92 -1.36 -16.26
CA THR A 66 12.89 -0.31 -15.92
C THR A 66 12.47 0.52 -14.72
N ASP A 67 13.38 1.30 -14.15
CA ASP A 67 13.07 2.25 -13.09
C ASP A 67 12.15 3.37 -13.58
N GLU A 68 12.28 3.79 -14.83
CA GLU A 68 11.38 4.76 -15.47
C GLU A 68 9.96 4.23 -15.58
N TRP A 69 9.78 2.96 -15.95
CA TRP A 69 8.47 2.30 -15.97
C TRP A 69 7.85 2.27 -14.56
N MET A 70 8.64 1.89 -13.56
CA MET A 70 8.19 1.87 -12.16
C MET A 70 7.80 3.26 -11.66
N GLN A 71 8.60 4.28 -12.00
CA GLN A 71 8.32 5.67 -11.63
C GLN A 71 7.00 6.16 -12.26
N ALA A 72 6.81 5.92 -13.55
CA ALA A 72 5.57 6.29 -14.25
C ALA A 72 4.34 5.59 -13.65
N PHE A 73 4.47 4.32 -13.29
CA PHE A 73 3.41 3.59 -12.56
C PHE A 73 3.11 4.24 -11.20
N TYR A 74 4.14 4.56 -10.40
CA TYR A 74 3.95 5.18 -9.09
C TYR A 74 3.30 6.57 -9.19
N GLU A 75 3.68 7.37 -10.17
CA GLU A 75 3.09 8.68 -10.41
C GLU A 75 1.59 8.57 -10.73
N ARG A 76 1.23 7.67 -11.67
CA ARG A 76 -0.19 7.42 -12.03
C ARG A 76 -0.98 6.86 -10.85
N ARG A 77 -0.43 5.90 -10.12
CA ARG A 77 -1.02 5.35 -8.90
C ARG A 77 -1.29 6.45 -7.88
N ASN A 78 -0.28 7.24 -7.57
CA ASN A 78 -0.41 8.30 -6.56
C ASN A 78 -1.41 9.38 -6.97
N ALA A 79 -1.47 9.74 -8.26
CA ALA A 79 -2.48 10.67 -8.78
C ALA A 79 -3.91 10.13 -8.59
N ARG A 80 -4.14 8.84 -8.88
CA ARG A 80 -5.44 8.18 -8.69
C ARG A 80 -5.79 8.05 -7.21
N LEU A 81 -4.83 7.68 -6.37
CA LEU A 81 -5.03 7.64 -4.92
C LEU A 81 -5.44 9.00 -4.36
N ARG A 82 -4.76 10.09 -4.75
CA ARG A 82 -5.15 11.44 -4.34
C ARG A 82 -6.57 11.84 -4.80
N ALA A 83 -7.02 11.33 -5.92
CA ALA A 83 -8.35 11.65 -6.45
C ALA A 83 -9.49 10.82 -5.82
N GLU A 84 -9.23 9.56 -5.48
CA GLU A 84 -10.29 8.57 -5.23
C GLU A 84 -10.19 7.84 -3.88
N LEU A 85 -9.06 7.94 -3.17
CA LEU A 85 -8.82 7.18 -1.95
C LEU A 85 -9.85 7.49 -0.86
N LYS A 86 -10.35 6.45 -0.23
CA LYS A 86 -11.22 6.52 0.95
C LYS A 86 -10.64 5.71 2.09
N ALA A 87 -11.00 6.11 3.30
CA ALA A 87 -10.78 5.30 4.49
C ALA A 87 -11.65 4.04 4.44
N ILE A 88 -11.17 2.95 5.02
CA ILE A 88 -12.00 1.77 5.29
C ILE A 88 -13.16 2.18 6.22
N GLU A 89 -14.35 1.67 5.95
CA GLU A 89 -15.54 1.96 6.76
C GLU A 89 -15.32 1.59 8.23
N GLY A 90 -15.66 2.48 9.15
CA GLY A 90 -15.51 2.30 10.60
C GLY A 90 -14.08 2.48 11.12
N VAL A 91 -13.07 2.71 10.26
CA VAL A 91 -11.67 2.77 10.70
C VAL A 91 -11.38 3.96 11.61
N HIS A 92 -12.04 5.10 11.43
CA HIS A 92 -11.83 6.27 12.27
C HIS A 92 -12.22 5.99 13.73
N GLU A 93 -13.38 5.35 13.94
CA GLU A 93 -13.86 4.95 15.26
C GLU A 93 -12.96 3.87 15.86
N ALA A 94 -12.54 2.89 15.06
CA ALA A 94 -11.67 1.81 15.50
C ALA A 94 -10.29 2.34 15.94
N VAL A 95 -9.67 3.21 15.16
CA VAL A 95 -8.38 3.82 15.51
C VAL A 95 -8.49 4.67 16.76
N ALA A 96 -9.52 5.53 16.87
CA ALA A 96 -9.74 6.36 18.04
C ALA A 96 -9.95 5.52 19.32
N HIS A 97 -10.78 4.47 19.23
CA HIS A 97 -11.04 3.56 20.34
C HIS A 97 -9.76 2.82 20.78
N LEU A 98 -9.03 2.23 19.84
CA LEU A 98 -7.80 1.49 20.13
C LEU A 98 -6.69 2.39 20.66
N HIS A 99 -6.53 3.60 20.11
CA HIS A 99 -5.60 4.60 20.62
C HIS A 99 -5.87 4.91 22.11
N GLY A 100 -7.13 5.15 22.47
CA GLY A 100 -7.51 5.35 23.87
C GLY A 100 -7.24 4.13 24.73
N ALA A 101 -7.60 2.93 24.26
CA ALA A 101 -7.48 1.68 25.01
C ALA A 101 -6.03 1.28 25.34
N VAL A 102 -5.06 1.63 24.49
CA VAL A 102 -3.64 1.32 24.71
C VAL A 102 -2.80 2.54 25.10
N GLY A 103 -3.44 3.64 25.52
CA GLY A 103 -2.75 4.85 25.99
C GLY A 103 -1.88 5.49 24.89
N GLY A 104 -2.37 5.54 23.67
CA GLY A 104 -1.70 6.15 22.52
C GLY A 104 -0.62 5.27 21.85
N ARG A 105 -0.37 4.07 22.33
CA ARG A 105 0.66 3.17 21.78
C ARG A 105 0.14 2.44 20.53
N ILE A 106 0.00 3.20 19.45
CA ILE A 106 -0.33 2.66 18.13
C ILE A 106 0.72 3.04 17.10
N ALA A 107 0.89 2.22 16.07
CA ALA A 107 1.78 2.49 14.94
C ALA A 107 1.18 1.97 13.65
N CYS A 108 1.61 2.53 12.52
CA CYS A 108 1.33 2.00 11.18
C CYS A 108 2.61 1.34 10.64
N ALA A 109 2.50 0.06 10.26
CA ALA A 109 3.60 -0.73 9.70
C ALA A 109 3.17 -1.27 8.33
N SER A 110 3.70 -0.69 7.24
CA SER A 110 3.29 -0.99 5.86
C SER A 110 4.43 -1.60 5.05
N GLY A 111 4.08 -2.45 4.10
CA GLY A 111 4.99 -2.92 3.05
C GLY A 111 5.19 -1.90 1.91
N ALA A 112 4.42 -0.81 1.86
CA ALA A 112 4.52 0.23 0.86
C ALA A 112 5.62 1.26 1.20
N ASP A 113 6.02 2.06 0.20
CA ASP A 113 6.95 3.17 0.40
C ASP A 113 6.39 4.24 1.37
N ARG A 114 7.25 4.79 2.22
CA ARG A 114 6.86 5.74 3.27
C ARG A 114 6.11 6.97 2.74
N PRO A 115 6.55 7.63 1.65
CA PRO A 115 5.81 8.77 1.10
C PRO A 115 4.37 8.44 0.71
N LYS A 116 4.13 7.24 0.15
CA LYS A 116 2.77 6.78 -0.17
C LYS A 116 1.93 6.60 1.09
N VAL A 117 2.48 5.94 2.12
CA VAL A 117 1.76 5.69 3.38
C VAL A 117 1.36 7.01 4.05
N VAL A 118 2.31 7.94 4.17
CA VAL A 118 2.06 9.26 4.76
C VAL A 118 0.97 10.00 3.97
N MET A 119 1.10 10.08 2.65
CA MET A 119 0.11 10.71 1.77
C MET A 119 -1.29 10.12 1.97
N GLN A 120 -1.42 8.80 2.05
CA GLN A 120 -2.69 8.11 2.23
C GLN A 120 -3.32 8.44 3.59
N LEU A 121 -2.55 8.37 4.67
CA LEU A 121 -3.02 8.65 6.02
C LEU A 121 -3.41 10.12 6.21
N GLU A 122 -2.66 11.05 5.63
CA GLU A 122 -2.99 12.48 5.63
C GLU A 122 -4.30 12.73 4.89
N GLN A 123 -4.46 12.16 3.71
CA GLN A 123 -5.65 12.35 2.88
C GLN A 123 -6.94 11.88 3.55
N VAL A 124 -6.90 10.77 4.28
CA VAL A 124 -8.07 10.26 4.99
C VAL A 124 -8.18 10.76 6.44
N GLY A 125 -7.30 11.66 6.88
CA GLY A 125 -7.35 12.28 8.21
C GLY A 125 -6.93 11.36 9.37
N LEU A 126 -6.17 10.30 9.10
CA LEU A 126 -5.69 9.34 10.09
C LEU A 126 -4.26 9.64 10.59
N ALA A 127 -3.45 10.40 9.84
CA ALA A 127 -2.05 10.66 10.16
C ALA A 127 -1.85 11.21 11.58
N ARG A 128 -2.78 12.05 12.07
CA ARG A 128 -2.75 12.63 13.42
C ARG A 128 -2.67 11.61 14.56
N TRP A 129 -3.15 10.39 14.34
CA TRP A 129 -3.16 9.34 15.35
C TRP A 129 -1.82 8.64 15.50
N PHE A 130 -1.03 8.61 14.42
CA PHE A 130 0.23 7.88 14.34
C PHE A 130 1.46 8.77 14.56
N GLY A 131 1.39 10.08 14.25
CA GLY A 131 2.54 10.98 14.34
C GLY A 131 3.74 10.42 13.60
N ASP A 132 4.87 10.27 14.30
CA ASP A 132 6.11 9.69 13.75
C ASP A 132 6.12 8.15 13.72
N ALA A 133 5.12 7.49 14.31
CA ALA A 133 5.02 6.04 14.37
C ALA A 133 4.46 5.42 13.08
N ILE A 134 5.04 5.81 11.94
CA ILE A 134 4.74 5.28 10.61
C ILE A 134 6.01 4.62 10.07
N PHE A 135 5.94 3.31 9.84
CA PHE A 135 7.07 2.48 9.43
C PHE A 135 6.81 1.86 8.05
N SER A 136 7.83 1.91 7.19
CA SER A 136 7.80 1.34 5.84
C SER A 136 8.80 0.18 5.74
N GLY A 137 8.35 -0.91 5.16
CA GLY A 137 9.24 -2.03 4.81
C GLY A 137 10.30 -1.67 3.77
N HIS A 138 10.09 -0.58 2.99
CA HIS A 138 11.08 -0.08 2.03
C HIS A 138 12.28 0.61 2.70
N ASP A 139 12.13 1.07 3.94
CA ASP A 139 13.22 1.71 4.70
C ASP A 139 14.10 0.68 5.41
N LEU A 140 13.80 -0.62 5.26
CA LEU A 140 14.42 -1.72 6.00
C LEU A 140 15.06 -2.72 5.04
N PRO A 141 16.04 -3.52 5.50
CA PRO A 141 16.70 -4.52 4.68
C PRO A 141 15.75 -5.56 4.08
N ARG A 142 14.68 -5.89 4.80
CA ARG A 142 13.68 -6.88 4.38
C ARG A 142 12.27 -6.38 4.70
N SER A 143 11.41 -6.40 3.69
CA SER A 143 9.99 -6.10 3.86
C SER A 143 9.19 -7.32 4.31
N LYS A 144 7.89 -7.13 4.56
CA LYS A 144 6.95 -8.24 4.84
C LYS A 144 7.11 -9.36 3.79
N PRO A 145 7.11 -10.62 4.15
CA PRO A 145 6.70 -11.21 5.45
C PRO A 145 7.79 -11.25 6.53
N HIS A 146 8.97 -10.69 6.31
CA HIS A 146 9.99 -10.58 7.36
C HIS A 146 9.53 -9.63 8.47
N PRO A 147 9.92 -9.89 9.74
CA PRO A 147 9.44 -9.13 10.89
C PRO A 147 10.11 -7.77 11.09
N ASP A 148 11.02 -7.37 10.20
CA ASP A 148 11.89 -6.20 10.38
C ASP A 148 11.10 -4.89 10.57
N VAL A 149 9.86 -4.80 10.04
CA VAL A 149 9.00 -3.63 10.16
C VAL A 149 8.21 -3.57 11.48
N TYR A 150 8.18 -4.65 12.23
CA TYR A 150 7.52 -4.77 13.52
C TYR A 150 8.55 -4.71 14.66
#